data_4bf738ff351e130bdb5c5de178a91496
#
_entry.id   4bf738ff351e130bdb5c5de178a91496
#
_cell.length_a   1.000
_cell.length_b   1.000
_cell.length_c   1.000
_cell.angle_alpha   90.00
_cell.angle_beta   90.00
_cell.angle_gamma   90.00
#
_symmetry.space_group_name_H-M   'P 1'
#
loop_
_entity.id
_entity.type
_entity.pdbx_description
1 polymer ?
#
loop_
_entity_poly.entity_id
_entity_poly.type
_entity_poly.pdbx_seq_one_letter_code
_entity_poly.pdbx_strand_id
1 'polypeptide(L)'
;MINTLTSLRILFALMVFGAHCYVLDPSFDTHFFKEGFVGVSFFFILSGFIIAYNYEEKLLEKITTKRTFWVARIAHIYPLHLLTLLIAACIGGYVQYNDTTDWIKHFAASTFLLQPFFPSADYFFSFNSPSWSLGCEQLFYFCFPFVIPFLNSRRKLLVVLSI
;
A
#
# COMPACT_ATOMS: atom_id res chain seq x y z
N MET A 1 1.89 -11.76 21.03
CA MET A 1 0.95 -11.22 20.02
C MET A 1 1.63 -10.84 18.71
N ILE A 2 2.82 -10.24 18.72
CA ILE A 2 3.54 -9.82 17.50
C ILE A 2 3.98 -11.02 16.63
N ASN A 3 4.40 -12.12 17.24
CA ASN A 3 4.87 -13.31 16.50
C ASN A 3 3.80 -13.95 15.61
N THR A 4 2.55 -14.03 16.10
CA THR A 4 1.43 -14.58 15.32
C THR A 4 1.12 -13.71 14.09
N LEU A 5 1.14 -12.38 14.24
CA LEU A 5 0.96 -11.47 13.11
C LEU A 5 2.10 -11.56 12.09
N THR A 6 3.32 -11.84 12.55
CA THR A 6 4.47 -12.05 11.65
C THR A 6 4.31 -13.33 10.83
N SER A 7 3.83 -14.40 11.44
CA SER A 7 3.58 -15.67 10.73
C SER A 7 2.47 -15.52 9.68
N LEU A 8 1.39 -14.82 10.02
CA LEU A 8 0.32 -14.53 9.06
C LEU A 8 0.81 -13.67 7.88
N ARG A 9 1.70 -12.71 8.13
CA ARG A 9 2.31 -11.91 7.05
C ARG A 9 3.05 -12.79 6.04
N ILE A 10 3.81 -13.78 6.50
CA ILE A 10 4.54 -14.69 5.61
C ILE A 10 3.55 -15.45 4.73
N LEU A 11 2.48 -15.99 5.30
CA LEU A 11 1.47 -16.73 4.56
C LEU A 11 0.84 -15.85 3.45
N PHE A 12 0.34 -14.67 3.81
CA PHE A 12 -0.29 -13.77 2.85
C PHE A 12 0.71 -13.17 1.84
N ALA A 13 1.97 -12.96 2.23
CA ALA A 13 3.01 -12.56 1.30
C ALA A 13 3.28 -13.65 0.25
N LEU A 14 3.31 -14.93 0.64
CA LEU A 14 3.44 -16.06 -0.28
C LEU A 14 2.23 -16.15 -1.23
N MET A 15 1.01 -15.90 -0.75
CA MET A 15 -0.18 -15.84 -1.62
C MET A 15 -0.03 -14.76 -2.69
N VAL A 16 0.31 -13.53 -2.29
CA VAL A 16 0.50 -12.40 -3.22
C VAL A 16 1.65 -12.68 -4.18
N PHE A 17 2.77 -13.19 -3.68
CA PHE A 17 3.92 -13.57 -4.51
C PHE A 17 3.54 -14.62 -5.55
N GLY A 18 2.92 -15.72 -5.14
CA GLY A 18 2.50 -16.80 -6.03
C GLY A 18 1.47 -16.34 -7.08
N ALA A 19 0.55 -15.42 -6.70
CA ALA A 19 -0.38 -14.80 -7.63
C ALA A 19 0.30 -14.02 -8.77
N HIS A 20 1.51 -13.52 -8.55
CA HIS A 20 2.30 -12.85 -9.60
C HIS A 20 3.21 -13.82 -10.35
N CYS A 21 3.59 -14.93 -9.74
CA CYS A 21 4.47 -15.93 -10.35
C CYS A 21 3.78 -16.77 -11.44
N TYR A 22 2.43 -16.82 -11.48
CA TYR A 22 1.73 -17.59 -12.51
C TYR A 22 2.07 -17.14 -13.93
N VAL A 23 2.45 -15.88 -14.11
CA VAL A 23 2.88 -15.33 -15.40
C VAL A 23 4.19 -15.97 -15.90
N LEU A 24 5.02 -16.43 -14.97
CA LEU A 24 6.32 -17.07 -15.24
C LEU A 24 6.17 -18.59 -15.37
N ASP A 25 5.32 -19.21 -14.56
CA ASP A 25 5.11 -20.65 -14.53
C ASP A 25 3.64 -20.99 -14.22
N PRO A 26 2.93 -21.67 -15.15
CA PRO A 26 1.54 -22.09 -14.95
C PRO A 26 1.32 -23.01 -13.74
N SER A 27 2.34 -23.64 -13.16
CA SER A 27 2.21 -24.45 -11.95
C SER A 27 1.77 -23.64 -10.74
N PHE A 28 1.95 -22.32 -10.76
CA PHE A 28 1.42 -21.38 -9.76
C PHE A 28 -0.07 -21.05 -9.95
N ASP A 29 -0.73 -21.54 -11.01
CA ASP A 29 -2.18 -21.35 -11.23
C ASP A 29 -3.03 -22.26 -10.33
N THR A 30 -2.86 -22.12 -9.03
CA THR A 30 -3.62 -22.83 -8.00
C THR A 30 -4.71 -21.95 -7.40
N HIS A 31 -5.77 -22.56 -6.86
CA HIS A 31 -6.82 -21.81 -6.14
C HIS A 31 -6.26 -20.92 -5.04
N PHE A 32 -5.25 -21.40 -4.31
CA PHE A 32 -4.62 -20.65 -3.23
C PHE A 32 -3.97 -19.34 -3.74
N PHE A 33 -3.25 -19.39 -4.85
CA PHE A 33 -2.57 -18.23 -5.39
C PHE A 33 -3.50 -17.29 -6.18
N LYS A 34 -4.59 -17.81 -6.76
CA LYS A 34 -5.62 -16.97 -7.40
C LYS A 34 -6.24 -15.96 -6.44
N GLU A 35 -6.29 -16.29 -5.15
CA GLU A 35 -6.82 -15.42 -4.09
C GLU A 35 -5.80 -14.38 -3.57
N GLY A 36 -4.78 -14.04 -4.36
CA GLY A 36 -3.74 -13.06 -3.98
C GLY A 36 -4.30 -11.70 -3.53
N PHE A 37 -5.46 -11.27 -4.05
CA PHE A 37 -6.13 -10.05 -3.59
C PHE A 37 -6.59 -10.10 -2.12
N VAL A 38 -6.91 -11.28 -1.61
CA VAL A 38 -7.19 -11.47 -0.17
C VAL A 38 -5.95 -11.14 0.65
N GLY A 39 -4.77 -11.55 0.17
CA GLY A 39 -3.50 -11.20 0.78
C GLY A 39 -3.27 -9.68 0.83
N VAL A 40 -3.54 -8.96 -0.26
CA VAL A 40 -3.44 -7.49 -0.29
C VAL A 40 -4.41 -6.85 0.70
N SER A 41 -5.66 -7.32 0.75
CA SER A 41 -6.67 -6.83 1.70
C SER A 41 -6.23 -7.04 3.15
N PHE A 42 -5.64 -8.20 3.46
CA PHE A 42 -5.05 -8.48 4.77
C PHE A 42 -3.96 -7.46 5.11
N PHE A 43 -3.05 -7.15 4.16
CA PHE A 43 -1.99 -6.17 4.39
C PHE A 43 -2.54 -4.76 4.65
N PHE A 44 -3.60 -4.34 3.97
CA PHE A 44 -4.24 -3.05 4.25
C PHE A 44 -4.82 -2.98 5.67
N ILE A 45 -5.54 -4.02 6.10
CA ILE A 45 -6.10 -4.09 7.46
C ILE A 45 -4.96 -4.08 8.49
N LEU A 46 -3.93 -4.88 8.25
CA LEU A 46 -2.79 -4.99 9.16
C LEU A 46 -1.98 -3.68 9.23
N SER A 47 -1.78 -3.00 8.11
CA SER A 47 -1.12 -1.70 8.05
C SER A 47 -1.91 -0.66 8.86
N GLY A 48 -3.21 -0.58 8.65
CA GLY A 48 -4.10 0.30 9.43
C GLY A 48 -4.03 0.01 10.93
N PHE A 49 -4.08 -1.26 11.32
CA PHE A 49 -3.97 -1.67 12.73
C PHE A 49 -2.62 -1.26 13.35
N ILE A 50 -1.52 -1.56 12.67
CA ILE A 50 -0.17 -1.25 13.19
C ILE A 50 0.06 0.25 13.30
N ILE A 51 -0.42 1.01 12.33
CA ILE A 51 -0.30 2.46 12.38
C ILE A 51 -1.12 3.04 13.51
N ALA A 52 -2.36 2.59 13.68
CA ALA A 52 -3.20 3.00 14.81
C ALA A 52 -2.52 2.65 16.13
N TYR A 53 -2.08 1.41 16.30
CA TYR A 53 -1.41 0.95 17.52
C TYR A 53 -0.16 1.77 17.90
N ASN A 54 0.64 2.17 16.90
CA ASN A 54 1.90 2.87 17.16
C ASN A 54 1.77 4.39 17.21
N TYR A 55 0.77 4.99 16.55
CA TYR A 55 0.72 6.42 16.30
C TYR A 55 -0.56 7.13 16.77
N GLU A 56 -1.65 6.40 17.08
CA GLU A 56 -2.91 7.03 17.50
C GLU A 56 -2.68 7.96 18.71
N GLU A 57 -2.19 7.41 19.82
CA GLU A 57 -1.94 8.16 21.05
C GLU A 57 -0.91 9.28 20.84
N LYS A 58 0.19 8.96 20.14
CA LYS A 58 1.27 9.93 19.88
C LYS A 58 0.81 11.15 19.09
N LEU A 59 -0.12 10.97 18.15
CA LEU A 59 -0.68 12.07 17.37
C LEU A 59 -1.72 12.85 18.15
N LEU A 60 -2.56 12.18 18.95
CA LEU A 60 -3.57 12.82 19.78
C LEU A 60 -2.94 13.67 20.90
N GLU A 61 -1.90 13.16 21.54
CA GLU A 61 -1.16 13.83 22.60
C GLU A 61 -0.08 14.80 22.08
N LYS A 62 0.04 14.94 20.74
CA LYS A 62 1.03 15.80 20.07
C LYS A 62 2.49 15.44 20.38
N ILE A 63 2.77 14.20 20.83
CA ILE A 63 4.13 13.68 21.00
C ILE A 63 4.83 13.57 19.64
N THR A 64 4.06 13.25 18.60
CA THR A 64 4.56 13.21 17.22
C THR A 64 3.76 14.17 16.34
N THR A 65 4.44 14.91 15.46
CA THR A 65 3.78 15.79 14.50
C THR A 65 3.31 15.01 13.28
N LYS A 66 2.28 15.51 12.58
CA LYS A 66 1.83 14.95 11.29
C LYS A 66 2.99 14.85 10.30
N ARG A 67 3.83 15.88 10.22
CA ARG A 67 5.00 15.92 9.34
C ARG A 67 5.99 14.79 9.67
N THR A 68 6.33 14.60 10.94
CA THR A 68 7.23 13.52 11.36
C THR A 68 6.66 12.15 11.02
N PHE A 69 5.35 11.96 11.21
CA PHE A 69 4.65 10.74 10.82
C PHE A 69 4.77 10.49 9.30
N TRP A 70 4.44 11.47 8.46
CA TRP A 70 4.52 11.30 7.00
C TRP A 70 5.94 11.05 6.51
N VAL A 71 6.92 11.80 7.01
CA VAL A 71 8.32 11.57 6.65
C VAL A 71 8.75 10.13 6.98
N ALA A 72 8.38 9.62 8.15
CA ALA A 72 8.69 8.25 8.54
C ALA A 72 8.03 7.21 7.62
N ARG A 73 6.79 7.45 7.16
CA ARG A 73 6.07 6.54 6.23
C ARG A 73 6.66 6.58 4.82
N ILE A 74 6.95 7.78 4.31
CA ILE A 74 7.61 7.96 3.02
C ILE A 74 8.98 7.29 3.02
N ALA A 75 9.80 7.56 4.02
CA ALA A 75 11.12 6.94 4.15
C ALA A 75 11.08 5.39 4.24
N HIS A 76 9.98 4.83 4.68
CA HIS A 76 9.79 3.38 4.75
C HIS A 76 9.44 2.75 3.39
N ILE A 77 8.65 3.43 2.56
CA ILE A 77 8.13 2.90 1.28
C ILE A 77 9.05 3.28 0.10
N TYR A 78 9.40 4.55 -0.01
CA TYR A 78 9.98 5.11 -1.24
C TYR A 78 11.31 4.53 -1.67
N PRO A 79 12.28 4.20 -0.80
CA PRO A 79 13.57 3.69 -1.26
C PRO A 79 13.45 2.40 -2.06
N LEU A 80 12.67 1.44 -1.57
CA LEU A 80 12.45 0.17 -2.28
C LEU A 80 11.54 0.36 -3.50
N HIS A 81 10.51 1.20 -3.38
CA HIS A 81 9.62 1.49 -4.51
C HIS A 81 10.38 2.11 -5.69
N LEU A 82 11.21 3.14 -5.47
CA LEU A 82 11.98 3.76 -6.53
C LEU A 82 12.99 2.81 -7.14
N LEU A 83 13.67 2.00 -6.34
CA LEU A 83 14.59 0.98 -6.85
C LEU A 83 13.87 0.00 -7.77
N THR A 84 12.73 -0.55 -7.35
CA THR A 84 11.97 -1.51 -8.16
C THR A 84 11.31 -0.86 -9.38
N LEU A 85 10.89 0.41 -9.29
CA LEU A 85 10.38 1.18 -10.42
C LEU A 85 11.47 1.39 -11.48
N LEU A 86 12.68 1.76 -11.07
CA LEU A 86 13.81 1.94 -12.00
C LEU A 86 14.16 0.63 -12.69
N ILE A 87 14.23 -0.47 -11.96
CA ILE A 87 14.46 -1.80 -12.55
C ILE A 87 13.37 -2.12 -13.56
N ALA A 88 12.09 -1.94 -13.21
CA ALA A 88 10.97 -2.20 -14.10
C ALA A 88 10.99 -1.31 -15.34
N ALA A 89 11.37 -0.04 -15.21
CA ALA A 89 11.52 0.88 -16.33
C ALA A 89 12.63 0.44 -17.31
N CYS A 90 13.73 -0.13 -16.78
CA CYS A 90 14.83 -0.64 -17.61
C CYS A 90 14.48 -1.92 -18.38
N ILE A 91 13.67 -2.81 -17.80
CA ILE A 91 13.27 -4.09 -18.45
C ILE A 91 12.03 -3.98 -19.33
N GLY A 92 11.40 -2.79 -19.42
CA GLY A 92 10.31 -2.51 -20.35
C GLY A 92 8.89 -2.65 -19.80
N GLY A 93 8.69 -3.13 -18.58
CA GLY A 93 7.37 -3.22 -17.95
C GLY A 93 6.35 -4.09 -18.69
N TYR A 94 5.11 -4.18 -18.17
CA TYR A 94 4.01 -4.93 -18.78
C TYR A 94 3.22 -4.14 -19.83
N VAL A 95 3.24 -2.82 -19.74
CA VAL A 95 2.43 -1.92 -20.56
C VAL A 95 3.24 -1.49 -21.77
N GLN A 96 2.65 -1.59 -22.96
CA GLN A 96 3.20 -0.99 -24.18
C GLN A 96 2.78 0.47 -24.22
N TYR A 97 3.74 1.36 -24.31
CA TYR A 97 3.51 2.80 -24.39
C TYR A 97 3.46 3.24 -25.85
N ASN A 98 2.50 4.12 -26.18
CA ASN A 98 2.29 4.57 -27.56
C ASN A 98 3.45 5.44 -28.06
N ASP A 99 3.97 6.28 -27.18
CA ASP A 99 5.08 7.17 -27.46
C ASP A 99 5.86 7.55 -26.19
N THR A 100 6.91 8.34 -26.34
CA THR A 100 7.74 8.82 -25.23
C THR A 100 6.94 9.67 -24.24
N THR A 101 5.96 10.43 -24.70
CA THR A 101 5.12 11.30 -23.84
C THR A 101 4.23 10.46 -22.94
N ASP A 102 3.64 9.41 -23.49
CA ASP A 102 2.83 8.44 -22.77
C ASP A 102 3.67 7.72 -21.72
N TRP A 103 4.84 7.23 -22.09
CA TRP A 103 5.81 6.63 -21.17
C TRP A 103 6.15 7.56 -19.99
N ILE A 104 6.45 8.85 -20.27
CA ILE A 104 6.78 9.84 -19.23
C ILE A 104 5.60 10.05 -18.26
N LYS A 105 4.37 10.13 -18.76
CA LYS A 105 3.17 10.29 -17.92
C LYS A 105 3.00 9.11 -16.98
N HIS A 106 3.12 7.88 -17.47
CA HIS A 106 3.03 6.67 -16.68
C HIS A 106 4.16 6.58 -15.65
N PHE A 107 5.39 6.92 -16.07
CA PHE A 107 6.55 6.95 -15.16
C PHE A 107 6.40 7.97 -14.05
N ALA A 108 5.92 9.18 -14.36
CA ALA A 108 5.64 10.20 -13.37
C ALA A 108 4.53 9.77 -12.41
N ALA A 109 3.41 9.22 -12.93
CA ALA A 109 2.34 8.70 -12.08
C ALA A 109 2.83 7.61 -11.13
N SER A 110 3.64 6.67 -11.64
CA SER A 110 4.23 5.60 -10.83
C SER A 110 5.24 6.13 -9.82
N THR A 111 6.07 7.11 -10.18
CA THR A 111 7.06 7.72 -9.28
C THR A 111 6.39 8.32 -8.05
N PHE A 112 5.24 8.97 -8.21
CA PHE A 112 4.49 9.59 -7.12
C PHE A 112 3.43 8.67 -6.51
N LEU A 113 3.37 7.39 -6.90
CA LEU A 113 2.37 6.41 -6.45
C LEU A 113 0.92 6.87 -6.72
N LEU A 114 0.70 7.58 -7.82
CA LEU A 114 -0.59 8.10 -8.24
C LEU A 114 -1.33 7.16 -9.22
N GLN A 115 -0.67 6.15 -9.77
CA GLN A 115 -1.21 5.24 -10.76
C GLN A 115 -2.56 4.58 -10.37
N PRO A 116 -2.86 4.22 -9.09
CA PRO A 116 -4.12 3.58 -8.77
C PRO A 116 -5.33 4.53 -8.80
N PHE A 117 -5.11 5.82 -8.97
CA PHE A 117 -6.17 6.83 -9.02
C PHE A 117 -6.58 7.23 -10.44
N PHE A 118 -5.90 6.69 -11.46
CA PHE A 118 -6.31 6.87 -12.84
C PHE A 118 -7.27 5.74 -13.26
N PRO A 119 -8.39 6.06 -13.95
CA PRO A 119 -9.39 5.08 -14.37
C PRO A 119 -8.95 4.30 -15.63
N SER A 120 -7.74 3.76 -15.62
CA SER A 120 -7.15 3.00 -16.72
C SER A 120 -6.30 1.87 -16.18
N ALA A 121 -6.49 0.65 -16.69
CA ALA A 121 -5.69 -0.51 -16.34
C ALA A 121 -4.20 -0.31 -16.70
N ASP A 122 -3.91 0.43 -17.79
CA ASP A 122 -2.54 0.69 -18.22
C ASP A 122 -1.80 1.57 -17.21
N TYR A 123 -2.46 2.58 -16.63
CA TYR A 123 -1.89 3.33 -15.51
C TYR A 123 -1.75 2.48 -14.27
N PHE A 124 -2.83 1.78 -13.91
CA PHE A 124 -2.91 1.00 -12.68
C PHE A 124 -1.79 -0.04 -12.56
N PHE A 125 -1.47 -0.73 -13.66
CA PHE A 125 -0.46 -1.79 -13.72
C PHE A 125 0.86 -1.37 -14.36
N SER A 126 1.10 -0.09 -14.60
CA SER A 126 2.31 0.38 -15.27
C SER A 126 3.59 0.03 -14.51
N PHE A 127 4.65 -0.31 -15.24
CA PHE A 127 5.98 -0.68 -14.77
C PHE A 127 5.96 -1.85 -13.77
N ASN A 128 5.91 -1.54 -12.48
CA ASN A 128 5.87 -2.52 -11.40
C ASN A 128 4.42 -2.73 -10.94
N SER A 129 3.74 -3.69 -11.55
CA SER A 129 2.31 -3.96 -11.32
C SER A 129 1.92 -4.01 -9.83
N PRO A 130 2.62 -4.71 -8.91
CA PRO A 130 2.26 -4.74 -7.48
C PRO A 130 2.24 -3.37 -6.80
N SER A 131 2.89 -2.35 -7.35
CA SER A 131 3.04 -1.04 -6.69
C SER A 131 1.75 -0.22 -6.57
N TRP A 132 0.67 -0.62 -7.26
CA TRP A 132 -0.64 0.03 -7.09
C TRP A 132 -1.11 0.00 -5.62
N SER A 133 -0.83 -1.08 -4.91
CA SER A 133 -1.21 -1.22 -3.50
C SER A 133 -0.46 -0.24 -2.59
N LEU A 134 0.79 0.10 -2.92
CA LEU A 134 1.56 1.12 -2.21
C LEU A 134 0.95 2.52 -2.38
N GLY A 135 0.38 2.82 -3.57
CA GLY A 135 -0.34 4.08 -3.79
C GLY A 135 -1.59 4.20 -2.92
N CYS A 136 -2.36 3.12 -2.79
CA CYS A 136 -3.50 3.06 -1.87
C CYS A 136 -3.05 3.21 -0.41
N GLU A 137 -1.96 2.55 -0.02
CA GLU A 137 -1.40 2.65 1.32
C GLU A 137 -0.89 4.07 1.63
N GLN A 138 -0.28 4.75 0.65
CA GLN A 138 0.12 6.15 0.78
C GLN A 138 -1.08 7.07 1.05
N LEU A 139 -2.22 6.86 0.38
CA LEU A 139 -3.45 7.59 0.66
C LEU A 139 -3.90 7.38 2.10
N PHE A 140 -3.88 6.14 2.60
CA PHE A 140 -4.22 5.85 4.00
C PHE A 140 -3.29 6.59 4.96
N TYR A 141 -1.99 6.61 4.69
CA TYR A 141 -1.03 7.37 5.50
C TYR A 141 -1.29 8.87 5.47
N PHE A 142 -1.66 9.40 4.31
CA PHE A 142 -2.01 10.81 4.21
C PHE A 142 -3.26 11.15 5.04
N CYS A 143 -4.30 10.33 4.94
CA CYS A 143 -5.58 10.55 5.62
C CYS A 143 -5.53 10.28 7.14
N PHE A 144 -4.69 9.35 7.59
CA PHE A 144 -4.68 8.86 8.97
C PHE A 144 -4.62 9.96 10.04
N PRO A 145 -3.69 10.97 9.97
CA PRO A 145 -3.60 12.00 11.00
C PRO A 145 -4.80 12.96 11.05
N PHE A 146 -5.68 12.92 10.06
CA PHE A 146 -6.93 13.70 10.05
C PHE A 146 -8.12 12.86 10.55
N VAL A 147 -8.12 11.57 10.26
CA VAL A 147 -9.19 10.64 10.64
C VAL A 147 -9.16 10.33 12.13
N ILE A 148 -7.98 10.17 12.73
CA ILE A 148 -7.83 9.78 14.14
C ILE A 148 -8.49 10.76 15.12
N PRO A 149 -8.31 12.09 15.05
CA PRO A 149 -9.00 13.01 15.95
C PRO A 149 -10.53 12.94 15.83
N PHE A 150 -11.03 12.74 14.62
CA PHE A 150 -12.46 12.58 14.36
C PHE A 150 -13.02 11.30 15.00
N LEU A 151 -12.34 10.16 14.81
CA LEU A 151 -12.75 8.88 15.41
C LEU A 151 -12.69 8.93 16.94
N ASN A 152 -11.66 9.54 17.52
CA ASN A 152 -11.53 9.69 18.97
C ASN A 152 -12.66 10.55 19.54
N SER A 153 -13.03 11.64 18.87
CA SER A 153 -14.17 12.47 19.26
C SER A 153 -15.49 11.68 19.26
N ARG A 154 -15.73 10.86 18.21
CA ARG A 154 -16.91 9.99 18.11
C ARG A 154 -16.92 8.89 19.17
N ARG A 155 -15.78 8.25 19.44
CA ARG A 155 -15.64 7.25 20.51
C ARG A 155 -16.00 7.84 21.88
N LYS A 156 -15.48 9.03 22.21
CA LYS A 156 -15.82 9.75 23.45
C LYS A 156 -17.31 10.06 23.55
N LEU A 157 -17.93 10.51 22.45
CA LEU A 157 -19.38 10.78 22.42
C LEU A 157 -20.19 9.51 22.66
N LEU A 158 -19.83 8.39 22.03
CA LEU A 158 -20.54 7.11 22.24
C LEU A 158 -20.42 6.61 23.67
N VAL A 159 -19.25 6.75 24.30
CA VAL A 159 -19.05 6.40 25.72
C VAL A 159 -19.93 7.26 26.62
N VAL A 160 -19.98 8.57 26.37
CA VAL A 160 -20.85 9.49 27.17
C VAL A 160 -22.33 9.16 27.00
N LEU A 161 -22.77 8.75 25.79
CA LEU A 161 -24.17 8.39 25.54
C LEU A 161 -24.56 7.00 26.05
N SER A 162 -23.60 6.16 26.43
CA SER A 162 -23.82 4.81 26.96
C SER A 162 -23.85 4.74 28.49
N ILE A 163 -23.61 5.85 29.18
CA ILE A 163 -23.72 6.04 30.64
C ILE A 163 -25.04 6.70 30.98
#